data_b0aface249ccd769fc88e5e1d5898b4e
#
_entry.id   b0aface249ccd769fc88e5e1d5898b4e
#
_cell.length_a   1.000
_cell.length_b   1.000
_cell.length_c   1.000
_cell.angle_alpha   90.00
_cell.angle_beta   90.00
_cell.angle_gamma   90.00
#
_symmetry.space_group_name_H-M   'P 1'
#
loop_
_entity.id
_entity.type
_entity.pdbx_description
1 polymer ?
#
loop_
_entity_poly.entity_id
_entity_poly.type
_entity_poly.pdbx_seq_one_letter_code
_entity_poly.pdbx_strand_id
1 'polypeptide(L)'
;MAAKRDYYDVLGISRSADKSTIKRAYRKLAKKYHPDTNAGNAQAEEKFKEAAEAYDVLSNPDKRSRYDQFGHAGVSGAAGN
;
A
#
# COMPACT_ATOMS: atom_id res chain seq x y z
N MET A 1 12.03 10.45 -12.72
CA MET A 1 11.80 9.88 -11.42
C MET A 1 10.32 9.80 -11.09
N ALA A 2 9.86 8.63 -10.76
CA ALA A 2 8.46 8.42 -10.51
C ALA A 2 8.11 8.74 -9.06
N ALA A 3 7.05 9.49 -8.88
CA ALA A 3 6.50 9.71 -7.56
C ALA A 3 5.80 8.42 -7.11
N LYS A 4 5.72 8.22 -5.81
CA LYS A 4 4.96 7.10 -5.29
C LYS A 4 3.49 7.27 -5.63
N ARG A 5 2.85 6.17 -5.97
CA ARG A 5 1.44 6.20 -6.26
C ARG A 5 0.65 6.40 -4.97
N ASP A 6 -0.54 6.95 -5.11
CA ASP A 6 -1.45 7.08 -3.98
C ASP A 6 -1.80 5.69 -3.44
N TYR A 7 -1.72 5.52 -2.13
CA TYR A 7 -1.95 4.21 -1.52
C TYR A 7 -3.36 3.68 -1.75
N TYR A 8 -4.35 4.56 -1.82
CA TYR A 8 -5.70 4.12 -2.13
C TYR A 8 -5.79 3.60 -3.56
N ASP A 9 -5.08 4.24 -4.48
CA ASP A 9 -5.01 3.78 -5.86
C ASP A 9 -4.27 2.44 -5.96
N VAL A 10 -3.21 2.29 -5.19
CA VAL A 10 -2.44 1.05 -5.18
C VAL A 10 -3.33 -0.13 -4.82
N LEU A 11 -4.15 0.03 -3.81
CA LEU A 11 -5.07 -1.03 -3.39
C LEU A 11 -6.37 -1.05 -4.19
N GLY A 12 -6.60 -0.02 -5.01
CA GLY A 12 -7.81 0.06 -5.82
C GLY A 12 -9.07 0.26 -5.01
N ILE A 13 -8.97 1.08 -3.96
CA ILE A 13 -10.09 1.31 -3.04
C ILE A 13 -10.38 2.78 -2.90
N SER A 14 -11.55 3.10 -2.36
CA SER A 14 -11.96 4.45 -2.08
C SER A 14 -11.24 5.00 -0.84
N ARG A 15 -11.07 6.31 -0.78
CA ARG A 15 -10.50 6.95 0.39
C ARG A 15 -11.37 6.77 1.63
N SER A 16 -12.63 6.44 1.45
CA SER A 16 -13.56 6.18 2.55
C SER A 16 -13.65 4.69 2.91
N ALA A 17 -12.80 3.85 2.33
CA ALA A 17 -12.84 2.42 2.59
C ALA A 17 -12.59 2.13 4.07
N ASP A 18 -13.31 1.15 4.60
CA ASP A 18 -13.11 0.74 5.99
C ASP A 18 -11.96 -0.27 6.09
N LYS A 19 -11.62 -0.63 7.32
CA LYS A 19 -10.50 -1.54 7.56
C LYS A 19 -10.69 -2.89 6.88
N SER A 20 -11.90 -3.37 6.87
CA SER A 20 -12.24 -4.65 6.27
C SER A 20 -11.99 -4.63 4.76
N THR A 21 -12.39 -3.56 4.11
CA THR A 21 -12.18 -3.38 2.68
C THR A 21 -10.69 -3.26 2.36
N ILE A 22 -9.96 -2.51 3.17
CA ILE A 22 -8.51 -2.34 3.00
C ILE A 22 -7.81 -3.68 3.08
N LYS A 23 -8.13 -4.46 4.10
CA LYS A 23 -7.53 -5.76 4.30
C LYS A 23 -7.83 -6.72 3.15
N ARG A 24 -9.07 -6.72 2.70
CA ARG A 24 -9.48 -7.59 1.59
C ARG A 24 -8.77 -7.23 0.30
N ALA A 25 -8.66 -5.94 0.02
CA ALA A 25 -7.98 -5.47 -1.18
C ALA A 25 -6.51 -5.86 -1.15
N TYR A 26 -5.87 -5.68 -0.01
CA TYR A 26 -4.47 -6.06 0.14
C TYR A 26 -4.26 -7.56 -0.07
N ARG A 27 -5.10 -8.37 0.56
CA ARG A 27 -4.98 -9.82 0.42
C ARG A 27 -5.10 -10.26 -1.03
N LYS A 28 -5.98 -9.64 -1.76
CA LYS A 28 -6.18 -9.95 -3.17
C LYS A 28 -4.92 -9.68 -3.98
N LEU A 29 -4.33 -8.51 -3.77
CA LEU A 29 -3.10 -8.14 -4.46
C LEU A 29 -1.92 -8.97 -4.02
N ALA A 30 -1.82 -9.25 -2.73
CA ALA A 30 -0.74 -10.07 -2.20
C ALA A 30 -0.76 -11.46 -2.81
N LYS A 31 -1.94 -12.01 -3.00
CA LYS A 31 -2.10 -13.31 -3.62
C LYS A 31 -1.71 -13.29 -5.09
N LYS A 32 -2.12 -12.22 -5.78
CA LYS A 32 -1.87 -12.08 -7.21
C LYS A 32 -0.38 -11.91 -7.51
N TYR A 33 0.32 -11.15 -6.69
CA TYR A 33 1.72 -10.80 -6.95
C TYR A 33 2.72 -11.48 -6.00
N HIS A 34 2.29 -12.52 -5.32
CA HIS A 34 3.15 -13.21 -4.36
C HIS A 34 4.40 -13.76 -5.03
N PRO A 35 5.58 -13.61 -4.39
CA PRO A 35 6.83 -14.09 -5.00
C PRO A 35 6.84 -15.57 -5.32
N ASP A 36 6.15 -16.39 -4.54
CA ASP A 36 6.11 -17.82 -4.78
C ASP A 36 5.45 -18.19 -6.10
N THR A 37 4.42 -17.42 -6.48
CA THR A 37 3.69 -17.67 -7.72
C THR A 37 4.20 -16.84 -8.88
N ASN A 38 5.07 -15.87 -8.60
CA ASN A 38 5.61 -14.96 -9.61
C ASN A 38 7.13 -14.92 -9.53
N ALA A 39 7.74 -16.06 -9.31
CA ALA A 39 9.19 -16.13 -9.14
C ALA A 39 9.89 -15.56 -10.38
N GLY A 40 10.87 -14.71 -10.14
CA GLY A 40 11.63 -14.12 -11.22
C GLY A 40 10.94 -12.97 -11.95
N ASN A 41 9.74 -12.60 -11.51
CA ASN A 41 9.02 -11.48 -12.13
C ASN A 41 9.25 -10.21 -11.30
N ALA A 42 10.13 -9.33 -11.79
CA ALA A 42 10.49 -8.12 -11.07
C ALA A 42 9.30 -7.17 -10.91
N GLN A 43 8.42 -7.12 -11.92
CA GLN A 43 7.26 -6.24 -11.85
C GLN A 43 6.28 -6.70 -10.77
N ALA A 44 6.08 -8.01 -10.68
CA ALA A 44 5.19 -8.55 -9.64
C ALA A 44 5.77 -8.30 -8.26
N GLU A 45 7.08 -8.41 -8.12
CA GLU A 45 7.74 -8.15 -6.86
C GLU A 45 7.55 -6.70 -6.44
N GLU A 46 7.69 -5.77 -7.37
CA GLU A 46 7.48 -4.35 -7.10
C GLU A 46 6.06 -4.06 -6.68
N LYS A 47 5.11 -4.66 -7.37
CA LYS A 47 3.69 -4.47 -7.04
C LYS A 47 3.35 -5.07 -5.69
N PHE A 48 3.96 -6.19 -5.35
CA PHE A 48 3.76 -6.80 -4.05
C PHE A 48 4.27 -5.89 -2.93
N LYS A 49 5.46 -5.34 -3.11
CA LYS A 49 6.03 -4.40 -2.13
C LYS A 49 5.19 -3.14 -2.00
N GLU A 50 4.71 -2.64 -3.12
CA GLU A 50 3.87 -1.45 -3.14
C GLU A 50 2.58 -1.68 -2.37
N ALA A 51 1.95 -2.82 -2.60
CA ALA A 51 0.72 -3.18 -1.90
C ALA A 51 0.96 -3.34 -0.40
N ALA A 52 2.08 -3.93 -0.02
CA ALA A 52 2.42 -4.12 1.38
C ALA A 52 2.64 -2.78 2.09
N GLU A 53 3.30 -1.86 1.40
CA GLU A 53 3.52 -0.53 1.94
C GLU A 53 2.21 0.22 2.11
N ALA A 54 1.34 0.14 1.12
CA ALA A 54 0.03 0.79 1.20
C ALA A 54 -0.80 0.23 2.35
N TYR A 55 -0.76 -1.07 2.52
CA TYR A 55 -1.49 -1.71 3.60
C TYR A 55 -0.94 -1.30 4.97
N ASP A 56 0.38 -1.22 5.09
CA ASP A 56 1.01 -0.82 6.34
C ASP A 56 0.53 0.55 6.80
N VAL A 57 0.40 1.47 5.86
CA VAL A 57 -0.06 2.82 6.17
C VAL A 57 -1.57 2.86 6.40
N LEU A 58 -2.34 2.28 5.50
CA LEU A 58 -3.79 2.42 5.54
C LEU A 58 -4.45 1.58 6.62
N SER A 59 -3.79 0.53 7.09
CA SER A 59 -4.33 -0.31 8.15
C SER A 59 -4.03 0.22 9.55
N ASN A 60 -3.10 1.15 9.66
CA ASN A 60 -2.73 1.76 10.93
C ASN A 60 -3.44 3.11 11.06
N PRO A 61 -4.34 3.28 12.06
CA PRO A 61 -5.12 4.52 12.16
C PRO A 61 -4.27 5.78 12.23
N ASP A 62 -3.16 5.74 12.96
CA ASP A 62 -2.29 6.90 13.08
C ASP A 62 -1.61 7.24 11.76
N LYS A 63 -1.06 6.23 11.11
CA LYS A 63 -0.38 6.44 9.84
C LYS A 63 -1.38 6.86 8.77
N ARG A 64 -2.56 6.25 8.77
CA ARG A 64 -3.58 6.61 7.80
C ARG A 64 -3.99 8.07 7.97
N SER A 65 -4.15 8.52 9.21
CA SER A 65 -4.50 9.91 9.49
C SER A 65 -3.44 10.86 8.96
N ARG A 66 -2.17 10.55 9.21
CA ARG A 66 -1.07 11.37 8.70
C ARG A 66 -1.02 11.38 7.19
N TYR A 67 -1.25 10.23 6.60
CA TYR A 67 -1.25 10.13 5.15
C TYR A 67 -2.40 10.94 4.55
N ASP A 68 -3.57 10.86 5.16
CA ASP A 68 -4.72 11.60 4.65
C ASP A 68 -4.52 13.11 4.73
N GLN A 69 -3.76 13.56 5.74
CA GLN A 69 -3.50 14.99 5.92
C GLN A 69 -2.33 15.49 5.07
N PHE A 70 -1.27 14.71 5.00
CA PHE A 70 -0.01 15.18 4.41
C PHE A 70 0.49 14.35 3.23
N GLY A 71 -0.24 13.34 2.84
CA GLY A 71 0.19 12.46 1.76
C GLY A 71 1.40 11.65 2.17
N HIS A 72 2.21 11.26 1.17
CA HIS A 72 3.39 10.44 1.43
C HIS A 72 4.36 11.09 2.40
N ALA A 73 4.43 12.39 2.40
CA ALA A 73 5.34 13.11 3.29
C ALA A 73 5.00 12.85 4.76
N GLY A 74 3.72 12.66 5.07
CA GLY A 74 3.30 12.45 6.44
C GLY A 74 3.75 11.13 7.04
N VAL A 75 4.02 10.13 6.20
CA VAL A 75 4.44 8.81 6.65
C VAL A 75 5.87 8.49 6.25
N SER A 76 6.34 9.09 5.19
CA SER A 76 7.68 8.86 4.68
C SER A 76 8.75 9.31 5.67
N GLY A 77 8.55 10.48 6.27
CA GLY A 77 9.49 11.00 7.25
C GLY A 77 9.61 10.11 8.48
N ALA A 78 8.48 9.59 8.92
CA ALA A 78 8.48 8.69 10.07
C ALA A 78 9.16 7.37 9.74
N ALA A 79 8.95 6.88 8.53
CA ALA A 79 9.53 5.63 8.10
C ALA A 79 11.02 5.76 7.83
N GLY A 80 11.48 6.96 7.54
CA GLY A 80 12.86 7.19 7.20
C GLY A 80 13.83 7.14 8.36
N ASN A 81 13.33 7.00 9.52
CA ASN A 81 14.18 6.98 10.72
C ASN A 81 14.70 5.63 11.06
#